data_212eaf1b3d76bacd6d57dc0a444de599
#
_entry.id   212eaf1b3d76bacd6d57dc0a444de599
#
_cell.length_a   1.000
_cell.length_b   1.000
_cell.length_c   1.000
_cell.angle_alpha   90.00
_cell.angle_beta   90.00
_cell.angle_gamma   90.00
#
_symmetry.space_group_name_H-M   'P 1'
#
loop_
_entity.id
_entity.type
_entity.pdbx_description
1 polymer ?
#
loop_
_entity_poly.entity_id
_entity_poly.type
_entity_poly.pdbx_seq_one_letter_code
_entity_poly.pdbx_strand_id
1 'polypeptide(L)'
;MPIVYDKSRKIFHLQAGDTSYIMQIVKEKYLVHLYWGRRISSYHESRRIIWKDRGFAPNPDASDRTFSLDTLPQEYPQTGNGDFRNPAYGIRQENGSRISNLGYIGYEISDGKPKLPGL
;
A
#
# COMPACT_ATOMS: atom_id res chain seq x y z
N MET A 1 2.59 -3.71 -21.43
CA MET A 1 2.76 -4.37 -20.12
C MET A 1 1.40 -4.52 -19.48
N PRO A 2 0.93 -5.74 -19.31
CA PRO A 2 -0.42 -5.92 -18.79
C PRO A 2 -0.49 -5.59 -17.29
N ILE A 3 -1.44 -4.73 -16.96
CA ILE A 3 -1.84 -4.48 -15.58
C ILE A 3 -3.26 -5.02 -15.42
N VAL A 4 -3.44 -5.93 -14.50
CA VAL A 4 -4.74 -6.52 -14.19
C VAL A 4 -5.19 -6.01 -12.83
N TYR A 5 -6.40 -5.47 -12.78
CA TYR A 5 -7.03 -5.07 -11.52
C TYR A 5 -8.19 -6.00 -11.19
N ASP A 6 -8.04 -6.75 -10.10
CA ASP A 6 -9.13 -7.54 -9.54
C ASP A 6 -9.98 -6.66 -8.64
N LYS A 7 -11.13 -6.26 -9.15
CA LYS A 7 -12.05 -5.35 -8.46
C LYS A 7 -12.65 -5.95 -7.19
N SER A 8 -12.86 -7.26 -7.16
CA SER A 8 -13.48 -7.93 -6.01
C SER A 8 -12.55 -8.01 -4.80
N ARG A 9 -11.26 -8.24 -5.05
CA ARG A 9 -10.21 -8.34 -4.03
C ARG A 9 -9.41 -7.05 -3.87
N LYS A 10 -9.63 -6.06 -4.74
CA LYS A 10 -8.88 -4.80 -4.79
C LYS A 10 -7.37 -5.00 -4.97
N ILE A 11 -7.00 -5.94 -5.83
CA ILE A 11 -5.61 -6.33 -6.08
C ILE A 11 -5.18 -5.84 -7.47
N PHE A 12 -4.04 -5.17 -7.51
CA PHE A 12 -3.33 -4.83 -8.73
C PHE A 12 -2.23 -5.86 -8.99
N HIS A 13 -2.22 -6.44 -10.16
CA HIS A 13 -1.18 -7.33 -10.64
C HIS A 13 -0.48 -6.71 -11.85
N LEU A 14 0.72 -6.24 -11.68
CA LEU A 14 1.58 -5.68 -12.71
C LEU A 14 2.50 -6.77 -13.23
N GLN A 15 2.55 -6.95 -14.54
CA GLN A 15 3.42 -7.95 -15.18
C GLN A 15 4.37 -7.25 -16.16
N ALA A 16 5.66 -7.45 -15.98
CA ALA A 16 6.71 -6.89 -16.85
C ALA A 16 7.77 -7.95 -17.10
N GLY A 17 7.90 -8.39 -18.37
CA GLY A 17 8.83 -9.47 -18.72
C GLY A 17 8.60 -10.71 -17.85
N ASP A 18 9.64 -11.14 -17.13
CA ASP A 18 9.61 -12.29 -16.23
C ASP A 18 9.28 -11.92 -14.78
N THR A 19 8.75 -10.73 -14.53
CA THR A 19 8.48 -10.21 -13.18
C THR A 19 6.99 -9.97 -12.98
N SER A 20 6.51 -10.28 -11.78
CA SER A 20 5.21 -9.85 -11.26
C SER A 20 5.42 -8.95 -10.05
N TYR A 21 4.60 -7.91 -9.96
CA TYR A 21 4.48 -7.03 -8.81
C TYR A 21 3.02 -6.91 -8.40
N ILE A 22 2.70 -7.19 -7.14
CA ILE A 22 1.31 -7.30 -6.69
C ILE A 22 1.09 -6.45 -5.45
N MET A 23 0.05 -5.63 -5.52
CA MET A 23 -0.38 -4.72 -4.45
C MET A 23 -1.86 -4.91 -4.17
N GLN A 24 -2.28 -4.56 -2.97
CA GLN A 24 -3.68 -4.59 -2.56
C GLN A 24 -4.08 -3.30 -1.85
N ILE A 25 -5.31 -2.88 -2.04
CA ILE A 25 -5.92 -1.79 -1.26
C ILE A 25 -6.57 -2.39 -0.02
N VAL A 26 -6.12 -1.95 1.15
CA VAL A 26 -6.62 -2.40 2.46
C VAL A 26 -7.35 -1.26 3.16
N LYS A 27 -8.50 -1.54 3.78
CA LYS A 27 -9.34 -0.54 4.47
C LYS A 27 -9.67 0.67 3.59
N GLU A 28 -9.74 0.47 2.27
CA GLU A 28 -10.03 1.50 1.25
C GLU A 28 -9.07 2.70 1.22
N LYS A 29 -8.00 2.64 1.99
CA LYS A 29 -7.09 3.77 2.20
C LYS A 29 -5.62 3.44 2.00
N TYR A 30 -5.21 2.21 2.28
CA TYR A 30 -3.80 1.85 2.33
C TYR A 30 -3.42 0.93 1.18
N LEU A 31 -2.40 1.31 0.41
CA LEU A 31 -1.82 0.48 -0.63
C LEU A 31 -0.73 -0.40 -0.01
N VAL A 32 -0.88 -1.69 -0.14
CA VAL A 32 -0.09 -2.70 0.58
C VAL A 32 0.62 -3.62 -0.39
N HIS A 33 1.90 -3.88 -0.10
CA HIS A 33 2.71 -4.82 -0.87
C HIS A 33 2.32 -6.27 -0.57
N LEU A 34 2.13 -7.07 -1.62
CA LEU A 34 1.85 -8.50 -1.48
C LEU A 34 2.97 -9.37 -2.04
N TYR A 35 3.46 -9.06 -3.23
CA TYR A 35 4.43 -9.91 -3.93
C TYR A 35 5.31 -9.10 -4.89
N TRP A 36 6.57 -9.41 -4.91
CA TRP A 36 7.51 -9.02 -5.96
C TRP A 36 8.43 -10.19 -6.26
N GLY A 37 8.45 -10.63 -7.50
CA GLY A 37 9.30 -11.75 -7.87
C GLY A 37 9.03 -12.25 -9.29
N ARG A 38 9.39 -13.52 -9.53
CA ARG A 38 9.20 -14.16 -10.83
C ARG A 38 7.74 -14.10 -11.26
N ARG A 39 7.52 -13.92 -12.55
CA ARG A 39 6.19 -13.82 -13.14
C ARG A 39 5.30 -15.00 -12.76
N ILE A 40 4.14 -14.69 -12.26
CA ILE A 40 3.06 -15.63 -11.95
C ILE A 40 1.84 -15.28 -12.80
N SER A 41 1.04 -16.29 -13.15
CA SER A 41 -0.16 -16.11 -13.98
C SER A 41 -1.31 -15.47 -13.20
N SER A 42 -1.42 -15.85 -11.92
CA SER A 42 -2.48 -15.36 -11.04
C SER A 42 -2.01 -15.39 -9.58
N TYR A 43 -2.62 -14.55 -8.75
CA TYR A 43 -2.33 -14.47 -7.32
C TYR A 43 -3.45 -15.14 -6.52
N HIS A 44 -3.11 -16.17 -5.77
CA HIS A 44 -4.03 -17.00 -4.98
C HIS A 44 -3.87 -16.81 -3.47
N GLU A 45 -3.52 -15.61 -3.02
CA GLU A 45 -3.43 -15.25 -1.60
C GLU A 45 -2.59 -16.22 -0.74
N SER A 46 -1.50 -16.74 -1.30
CA SER A 46 -0.59 -17.61 -0.56
C SER A 46 0.10 -16.92 0.62
N ARG A 47 0.12 -15.61 0.62
CA ARG A 47 0.60 -14.77 1.72
C ARG A 47 -0.53 -13.89 2.20
N ARG A 48 -1.10 -14.23 3.34
CA ARG A 48 -2.07 -13.37 4.01
C ARG A 48 -1.33 -12.34 4.84
N ILE A 49 -1.83 -11.11 4.83
CA ILE A 49 -1.44 -10.12 5.83
C ILE A 49 -1.88 -10.68 7.18
N ILE A 50 -0.93 -10.81 8.10
CA ILE A 50 -1.22 -11.35 9.42
C ILE A 50 -1.81 -10.25 10.28
N TRP A 51 -3.05 -10.42 10.67
CA TRP A 51 -3.74 -9.56 11.60
C TRP A 51 -3.61 -10.12 13.01
N LYS A 52 -3.08 -9.32 13.93
CA LYS A 52 -2.90 -9.72 15.34
C LYS A 52 -3.44 -8.65 16.28
N ASP A 53 -4.28 -9.05 17.21
CA ASP A 53 -4.59 -8.21 18.37
C ASP A 53 -3.35 -8.18 19.29
N ARG A 54 -2.83 -7.00 19.52
CA ARG A 54 -1.66 -6.75 20.38
C ARG A 54 -1.98 -5.65 21.38
N GLY A 55 -1.52 -5.81 22.61
CA GLY A 55 -1.53 -4.72 23.58
C GLY A 55 -0.66 -3.55 23.12
N PHE A 56 -1.12 -2.34 23.35
CA PHE A 56 -0.39 -1.09 23.05
C PHE A 56 -0.05 -0.88 21.58
N ALA A 57 -0.72 -1.58 20.66
CA ALA A 57 -0.53 -1.35 19.24
C ALA A 57 -1.18 -0.04 18.79
N PRO A 58 -0.52 0.77 17.95
CA PRO A 58 -1.14 1.92 17.34
C PRO A 58 -2.25 1.46 16.40
N ASN A 59 -3.48 1.83 16.72
CA ASN A 59 -4.66 1.36 16.02
C ASN A 59 -5.45 2.54 15.43
N PRO A 60 -5.33 2.79 14.11
CA PRO A 60 -6.06 3.88 13.46
C PRO A 60 -7.55 3.56 13.21
N ASP A 61 -7.96 2.31 13.39
CA ASP A 61 -9.34 1.85 13.21
C ASP A 61 -9.88 1.34 14.55
N ALA A 62 -10.70 2.16 15.22
CA ALA A 62 -11.27 1.81 16.52
C ALA A 62 -12.17 0.55 16.50
N SER A 63 -12.68 0.16 15.33
CA SER A 63 -13.52 -1.01 15.16
C SER A 63 -12.73 -2.32 14.97
N ASP A 64 -11.44 -2.23 14.68
CA ASP A 64 -10.59 -3.39 14.40
C ASP A 64 -9.25 -3.29 15.13
N ARG A 65 -9.15 -3.92 16.28
CA ARG A 65 -7.96 -3.94 17.13
C ARG A 65 -6.78 -4.71 16.52
N THR A 66 -7.03 -5.51 15.49
CA THR A 66 -5.97 -6.24 14.80
C THR A 66 -5.25 -5.40 13.76
N PHE A 67 -5.83 -4.28 13.34
CA PHE A 67 -5.27 -3.40 12.33
C PHE A 67 -4.28 -2.41 12.92
N SER A 68 -3.05 -2.42 12.41
CA SER A 68 -1.97 -1.57 12.88
C SER A 68 -1.04 -1.19 11.73
N LEU A 69 -0.69 0.08 11.62
CA LEU A 69 0.14 0.57 10.52
C LEU A 69 1.60 0.14 10.64
N ASP A 70 2.09 -0.09 11.84
CA ASP A 70 3.49 -0.48 12.08
C ASP A 70 3.82 -1.90 11.58
N THR A 71 2.82 -2.75 11.40
CA THR A 71 2.98 -4.11 10.84
C THR A 71 2.48 -4.25 9.42
N LEU A 72 1.74 -3.27 8.90
CA LEU A 72 1.22 -3.28 7.54
C LEU A 72 2.35 -3.04 6.54
N PRO A 73 2.56 -3.92 5.55
CA PRO A 73 3.60 -3.72 4.53
C PRO A 73 3.17 -2.67 3.50
N GLN A 74 3.15 -1.40 3.90
CA GLN A 74 2.73 -0.29 3.06
C GLN A 74 3.68 -0.07 1.89
N GLU A 75 3.14 0.17 0.70
CA GLU A 75 3.92 0.57 -0.48
C GLU A 75 4.52 1.97 -0.32
N TYR A 76 3.81 2.85 0.37
CA TYR A 76 4.20 4.24 0.56
C TYR A 76 4.03 4.67 2.01
N PRO A 77 4.88 4.15 2.91
CA PRO A 77 4.79 4.46 4.35
C PRO A 77 5.07 5.93 4.60
N GLN A 78 4.44 6.47 5.62
CA GLN A 78 4.50 7.88 6.00
C GLN A 78 4.76 8.03 7.50
N THR A 79 5.20 9.20 7.91
CA THR A 79 5.44 9.51 9.32
C THR A 79 4.12 9.83 10.02
N GLY A 80 3.86 9.19 11.13
CA GLY A 80 2.69 9.41 11.98
C GLY A 80 1.79 8.20 12.12
N ASN A 81 0.69 8.37 12.85
CA ASN A 81 -0.32 7.33 13.09
C ASN A 81 0.24 6.03 13.67
N GLY A 82 1.33 6.12 14.46
CA GLY A 82 1.94 4.99 15.12
C GLY A 82 2.90 4.15 14.29
N ASP A 83 3.16 4.53 13.05
CA ASP A 83 4.22 3.92 12.23
C ASP A 83 5.52 4.71 12.40
N PHE A 84 6.53 4.08 13.00
CA PHE A 84 7.86 4.66 13.26
C PHE A 84 8.95 4.10 12.34
N ARG A 85 8.57 3.34 11.33
CA ARG A 85 9.51 2.85 10.30
C ARG A 85 9.96 4.01 9.40
N ASN A 86 11.02 3.78 8.60
CA ASN A 86 11.46 4.78 7.65
C ASN A 86 10.35 5.11 6.64
N PRO A 87 9.93 6.39 6.53
CA PRO A 87 8.92 6.78 5.58
C PRO A 87 9.47 6.84 4.16
N ALA A 88 8.59 6.69 3.17
CA ALA A 88 8.94 6.85 1.76
C ALA A 88 9.18 8.30 1.37
N TYR A 89 8.70 9.24 2.15
CA TYR A 89 8.86 10.69 1.93
C TYR A 89 8.86 11.46 3.24
N GLY A 90 9.38 12.67 3.24
CA GLY A 90 9.35 13.58 4.37
C GLY A 90 8.72 14.92 4.00
N ILE A 91 7.74 15.35 4.78
CA ILE A 91 7.10 16.67 4.66
C ILE A 91 7.26 17.39 5.99
N ARG A 92 7.64 18.66 5.93
CA ARG A 92 7.59 19.57 7.08
C ARG A 92 6.52 20.63 6.81
N GLN A 93 5.51 20.66 7.64
CA GLN A 93 4.45 21.64 7.56
C GLN A 93 4.89 22.98 8.18
N GLU A 94 4.15 24.05 7.93
CA GLU A 94 4.46 25.39 8.46
C GLU A 94 4.58 25.43 9.99
N ASN A 95 3.74 24.66 10.68
CA ASN A 95 3.78 24.52 12.14
C ASN A 95 4.92 23.66 12.67
N GLY A 96 5.82 23.17 11.79
CA GLY A 96 6.93 22.29 12.12
C GLY A 96 6.58 20.82 12.23
N SER A 97 5.33 20.42 12.14
CA SER A 97 4.90 19.01 12.16
C SER A 97 5.41 18.27 10.92
N ARG A 98 5.83 17.02 11.14
CA ARG A 98 6.20 16.08 10.07
C ARG A 98 5.18 14.95 9.89
N ILE A 99 4.10 14.98 10.64
CA ILE A 99 3.03 13.98 10.55
C ILE A 99 2.24 14.20 9.26
N SER A 100 2.04 13.14 8.51
CA SER A 100 1.24 13.12 7.30
C SER A 100 0.26 11.95 7.32
N ASN A 101 -0.82 12.09 6.57
CA ASN A 101 -1.88 11.10 6.50
C ASN A 101 -2.42 11.05 5.07
N LEU A 102 -1.60 10.55 4.15
CA LEU A 102 -2.00 10.31 2.77
C LEU A 102 -2.77 9.00 2.68
N GLY A 103 -3.87 9.02 1.98
CA GLY A 103 -4.68 7.85 1.69
C GLY A 103 -4.84 7.63 0.20
N TYR A 104 -5.06 6.39 -0.18
CA TYR A 104 -5.43 6.04 -1.54
C TYR A 104 -6.78 6.68 -1.92
N ILE A 105 -6.86 7.27 -3.11
CA ILE A 105 -8.09 7.86 -3.62
C ILE A 105 -8.56 7.26 -4.95
N GLY A 106 -7.65 6.68 -5.74
CA GLY A 106 -8.01 6.12 -7.04
C GLY A 106 -6.79 5.73 -7.85
N TYR A 107 -7.04 5.20 -9.04
CA TYR A 107 -6.00 4.79 -9.98
C TYR A 107 -6.40 5.11 -11.42
N GLU A 108 -5.40 5.18 -12.27
CA GLU A 108 -5.52 5.23 -13.71
C GLU A 108 -4.54 4.23 -14.32
N ILE A 109 -4.98 3.49 -15.34
CA ILE A 109 -4.14 2.57 -16.09
C ILE A 109 -3.98 3.13 -17.51
N SER A 110 -2.73 3.29 -17.94
CA SER A 110 -2.40 3.75 -19.30
C SER A 110 -1.43 2.80 -19.98
N ASP A 111 -1.48 2.77 -21.30
CA ASP A 111 -0.47 2.06 -22.08
C ASP A 111 0.81 2.88 -22.16
N GLY A 112 1.94 2.21 -21.85
CA GLY A 112 3.24 2.85 -21.84
C GLY A 112 3.46 3.81 -20.66
N LYS A 113 4.46 4.68 -20.81
CA LYS A 113 4.80 5.66 -19.78
C LYS A 113 3.82 6.84 -19.80
N PRO A 114 3.08 7.10 -18.73
CA PRO A 114 2.16 8.23 -18.69
C PRO A 114 2.91 9.55 -18.74
N LYS A 115 2.32 10.55 -19.41
CA LYS A 115 2.79 11.93 -19.34
C LYS A 115 2.19 12.57 -18.08
N LEU A 116 3.05 12.96 -17.15
CA LEU A 116 2.61 13.65 -15.95
C LEU A 116 2.62 15.18 -16.18
N PRO A 117 1.55 15.88 -15.80
CA PRO A 117 1.54 17.34 -15.87
C PRO A 117 2.65 17.95 -15.01
N GLY A 118 3.34 18.95 -15.52
CA GLY A 118 4.37 19.65 -14.77
C GLY A 118 5.76 19.03 -14.71
N LEU A 119 5.96 17.93 -15.43
CA LEU A 119 7.27 17.32 -15.60
C LEU A 119 7.80 17.50 -17.02
#